data_5564537bfd475482f9dafcc4e7377974
#
_entry.id   5564537bfd475482f9dafcc4e7377974
#
_cell.length_a   1.000
_cell.length_b   1.000
_cell.length_c   1.000
_cell.angle_alpha   90.00
_cell.angle_beta   90.00
_cell.angle_gamma   90.00
#
_symmetry.space_group_name_H-M   'P 1'
#
loop_
_entity.id
_entity.type
_entity.pdbx_description
1 polymer ?
#
loop_
_entity_poly.entity_id
_entity_poly.type
_entity_poly.pdbx_seq_one_letter_code
_entity_poly.pdbx_strand_id
1 'polypeptide(L)'
;HNEGGVVRKRVAPVKFIASIITLASGGSAGYEGPISQIGSGIGSNLSRLFNMPKSMRGIFTLAGTAAGLGAIFKAPLAGAITSVEVLYREDFESNAFVTSIVSSVVAFTVYIAIVGAEPVIGGVPMIPFTSGVELLACALLGILCFPFSYLYVRCYSESETRFARWKAPNWIKPAVGGIFVGAVIWFFPEVAGGGFEYIGEVMRWLMPHTWAGVLLLVGIVVAKIVATAFTVGSGGSGGVFGPSLFIGGVLGAAFGGACELIFPGAMRVPEMFILVGMAAFFAGAAKAPIAGVVMVCEMTGSYTLLPGLLIAAVMHIAFSRPWSIYKSQVQNKFASPAHRGDVDQDVLRITTVGDVVEHCEMKVLRAEDSLSDVLKDIEVNYVYPVYDQGRYIGLLDMSVVKTAYISTPDLIQHLLISDCTVKAPMLTDSTDLHTALRIFVQSRISELCVKNANGEVVGTLSHDAIFKAYDRIVNQN
;
A
#
# COMPACT_ATOMS: atom_id res chain seq x y z
N HIS A 1 -8.83 4.97 -0.12
CA HIS A 1 -8.54 3.93 0.86
C HIS A 1 -8.23 4.55 2.22
N ASN A 2 -7.23 5.38 2.36
CA ASN A 2 -6.79 6.02 3.61
C ASN A 2 -7.88 6.85 4.34
N GLU A 3 -8.93 7.26 3.63
CA GLU A 3 -10.09 7.98 4.18
C GLU A 3 -11.30 7.05 4.42
N GLY A 4 -11.06 5.78 4.69
CA GLY A 4 -12.12 4.79 4.97
C GLY A 4 -12.97 4.43 3.75
N GLY A 5 -12.45 4.56 2.53
CA GLY A 5 -13.14 4.19 1.30
C GLY A 5 -14.31 5.13 0.91
N VAL A 6 -14.37 6.34 1.45
CA VAL A 6 -15.45 7.28 1.16
C VAL A 6 -15.06 8.28 0.07
N VAL A 7 -15.65 8.15 -1.11
CA VAL A 7 -15.51 9.08 -2.22
C VAL A 7 -16.83 9.87 -2.41
N ARG A 8 -16.72 11.21 -2.57
CA ARG A 8 -17.90 12.06 -2.78
C ARG A 8 -18.57 11.71 -4.12
N LYS A 9 -19.92 11.65 -4.14
CA LYS A 9 -20.71 11.26 -5.34
C LYS A 9 -20.36 12.06 -6.61
N ARG A 10 -20.05 13.34 -6.46
CA ARG A 10 -19.71 14.24 -7.58
C ARG A 10 -18.31 14.02 -8.18
N VAL A 11 -17.44 13.24 -7.53
CA VAL A 11 -16.05 13.08 -7.99
C VAL A 11 -16.00 12.39 -9.35
N ALA A 12 -16.72 11.29 -9.53
CA ALA A 12 -16.72 10.54 -10.79
C ALA A 12 -17.19 11.38 -12.01
N PRO A 13 -18.37 12.04 -12.00
CA PRO A 13 -18.78 12.85 -13.14
C PRO A 13 -17.92 14.09 -13.38
N VAL A 14 -17.46 14.76 -12.32
CA VAL A 14 -16.56 15.92 -12.46
C VAL A 14 -15.20 15.50 -13.02
N LYS A 15 -14.64 14.38 -12.55
CA LYS A 15 -13.37 13.85 -13.05
C LYS A 15 -13.49 13.44 -14.53
N PHE A 16 -14.60 12.82 -14.92
CA PHE A 16 -14.87 12.44 -16.29
C PHE A 16 -14.83 13.64 -17.24
N ILE A 17 -15.62 14.68 -16.96
CA ILE A 17 -15.69 15.89 -17.79
C ILE A 17 -14.36 16.63 -17.82
N ALA A 18 -13.75 16.83 -16.64
CA ALA A 18 -12.48 17.57 -16.53
C ALA A 18 -11.33 16.88 -17.26
N SER A 19 -11.26 15.54 -17.23
CA SER A 19 -10.22 14.80 -17.94
C SER A 19 -10.42 14.80 -19.46
N ILE A 20 -11.66 14.72 -19.93
CA ILE A 20 -11.96 14.90 -21.36
C ILE A 20 -11.46 16.27 -21.85
N ILE A 21 -11.78 17.34 -21.14
CA ILE A 21 -11.34 18.69 -21.50
C ILE A 21 -9.80 18.76 -21.53
N THR A 22 -9.13 18.28 -20.49
CA THR A 22 -7.67 18.33 -20.42
C THR A 22 -6.98 17.54 -21.52
N LEU A 23 -7.42 16.30 -21.78
CA LEU A 23 -6.78 15.44 -22.78
C LEU A 23 -7.13 15.86 -24.21
N ALA A 24 -8.40 16.20 -24.49
CA ALA A 24 -8.81 16.65 -25.82
C ALA A 24 -8.19 17.99 -26.23
N SER A 25 -7.82 18.85 -25.25
CA SER A 25 -7.07 20.09 -25.51
C SER A 25 -5.57 19.91 -25.69
N GLY A 26 -5.06 18.67 -25.73
CA GLY A 26 -3.65 18.36 -25.92
C GLY A 26 -2.82 18.24 -24.63
N GLY A 27 -3.45 18.25 -23.46
CA GLY A 27 -2.73 18.07 -22.20
C GLY A 27 -1.93 16.78 -22.16
N SER A 28 -0.64 16.87 -21.81
CA SER A 28 0.28 15.72 -21.68
C SER A 28 -0.01 14.98 -20.37
N ALA A 29 -0.89 13.98 -20.42
CA ALA A 29 -1.28 13.20 -19.25
C ALA A 29 -1.97 11.89 -19.68
N GLY A 30 -2.04 10.93 -18.78
CA GLY A 30 -2.76 9.68 -19.00
C GLY A 30 -4.23 9.74 -18.58
N TYR A 31 -5.05 8.92 -19.20
CA TYR A 31 -6.46 8.74 -18.85
C TYR A 31 -6.66 7.72 -17.70
N GLU A 32 -5.62 7.00 -17.31
CA GLU A 32 -5.68 5.90 -16.34
C GLU A 32 -5.97 6.41 -14.92
N GLY A 33 -5.34 7.52 -14.53
CA GLY A 33 -5.60 8.17 -13.24
C GLY A 33 -7.08 8.60 -13.10
N PRO A 34 -7.61 9.34 -14.08
CA PRO A 34 -9.05 9.64 -14.15
C PRO A 34 -9.95 8.41 -14.05
N ILE A 35 -9.69 7.37 -14.83
CA ILE A 35 -10.52 6.14 -14.85
C ILE A 35 -10.46 5.41 -13.52
N SER A 36 -9.28 5.29 -12.92
CA SER A 36 -9.10 4.74 -11.57
C SER A 36 -9.95 5.49 -10.54
N GLN A 37 -9.95 6.82 -10.61
CA GLN A 37 -10.71 7.67 -9.70
C GLN A 37 -12.23 7.60 -9.95
N ILE A 38 -12.66 7.49 -11.20
CA ILE A 38 -14.07 7.26 -11.57
C ILE A 38 -14.53 5.89 -11.04
N GLY A 39 -13.77 4.84 -11.31
CA GLY A 39 -14.05 3.49 -10.84
C GLY A 39 -14.12 3.41 -9.31
N SER A 40 -13.14 4.00 -8.60
CA SER A 40 -13.14 4.08 -7.15
C SER A 40 -14.37 4.81 -6.60
N GLY A 41 -14.80 5.89 -7.28
CA GLY A 41 -16.00 6.65 -6.96
C GLY A 41 -17.27 5.82 -7.11
N ILE A 42 -17.37 5.03 -8.17
CA ILE A 42 -18.49 4.11 -8.42
C ILE A 42 -18.52 3.03 -7.32
N GLY A 43 -17.40 2.35 -7.05
CA GLY A 43 -17.30 1.34 -6.01
C GLY A 43 -17.67 1.86 -4.63
N SER A 44 -17.16 3.04 -4.25
CA SER A 44 -17.52 3.72 -3.01
C SER A 44 -19.01 4.08 -2.92
N ASN A 45 -19.63 4.51 -4.02
CA ASN A 45 -21.06 4.83 -4.04
C ASN A 45 -21.93 3.58 -3.95
N LEU A 46 -21.57 2.48 -4.64
CA LEU A 46 -22.24 1.19 -4.56
C LEU A 46 -22.20 0.62 -3.14
N SER A 47 -21.04 0.66 -2.48
CA SER A 47 -20.92 0.18 -1.09
C SER A 47 -21.87 0.91 -0.13
N ARG A 48 -22.13 2.20 -0.37
CA ARG A 48 -23.10 2.99 0.40
C ARG A 48 -24.53 2.73 0.01
N LEU A 49 -24.80 2.51 -1.26
CA LEU A 49 -26.14 2.18 -1.77
C LEU A 49 -26.64 0.86 -1.20
N PHE A 50 -25.77 -0.13 -1.09
CA PHE A 50 -26.06 -1.44 -0.50
C PHE A 50 -25.84 -1.49 1.02
N ASN A 51 -25.60 -0.35 1.69
CA ASN A 51 -25.40 -0.25 3.14
C ASN A 51 -24.31 -1.19 3.68
N MET A 52 -23.22 -1.38 2.92
CA MET A 52 -22.12 -2.26 3.31
C MET A 52 -21.41 -1.76 4.59
N PRO A 53 -20.89 -2.67 5.42
CA PRO A 53 -20.09 -2.32 6.59
C PRO A 53 -18.93 -1.39 6.25
N LYS A 54 -18.51 -0.56 7.20
CA LYS A 54 -17.39 0.39 6.98
C LYS A 54 -16.09 -0.30 6.53
N SER A 55 -15.79 -1.47 7.08
CA SER A 55 -14.64 -2.32 6.72
C SER A 55 -14.64 -2.74 5.25
N MET A 56 -15.80 -2.96 4.64
CA MET A 56 -15.90 -3.36 3.23
C MET A 56 -15.83 -2.19 2.24
N ARG A 57 -16.01 -0.94 2.68
CA ARG A 57 -16.04 0.22 1.76
C ARG A 57 -14.71 0.43 1.05
N GLY A 58 -13.59 0.24 1.76
CA GLY A 58 -12.25 0.27 1.18
C GLY A 58 -12.09 -0.76 0.06
N ILE A 59 -12.54 -2.00 0.31
CA ILE A 59 -12.49 -3.12 -0.64
C ILE A 59 -13.29 -2.77 -1.91
N PHE A 60 -14.52 -2.27 -1.77
CA PHE A 60 -15.34 -1.86 -2.93
C PHE A 60 -14.71 -0.71 -3.73
N THR A 61 -14.05 0.22 -3.03
CA THR A 61 -13.33 1.33 -3.67
C THR A 61 -12.17 0.81 -4.53
N LEU A 62 -11.40 -0.16 -4.03
CA LEU A 62 -10.29 -0.79 -4.75
C LEU A 62 -10.79 -1.68 -5.89
N ALA A 63 -11.85 -2.44 -5.68
CA ALA A 63 -12.50 -3.23 -6.73
C ALA A 63 -12.98 -2.35 -7.90
N GLY A 64 -13.55 -1.17 -7.59
CA GLY A 64 -13.90 -0.18 -8.62
C GLY A 64 -12.69 0.39 -9.36
N THR A 65 -11.59 0.65 -8.66
CA THR A 65 -10.31 1.05 -9.28
C THR A 65 -9.79 -0.03 -10.22
N ALA A 66 -9.79 -1.29 -9.77
CA ALA A 66 -9.37 -2.44 -10.56
C ALA A 66 -10.21 -2.61 -11.84
N ALA A 67 -11.54 -2.46 -11.72
CA ALA A 67 -12.46 -2.51 -12.86
C ALA A 67 -12.11 -1.46 -13.92
N GLY A 68 -11.87 -0.21 -13.50
CA GLY A 68 -11.49 0.86 -14.41
C GLY A 68 -10.16 0.59 -15.12
N LEU A 69 -9.14 0.20 -14.39
CA LEU A 69 -7.81 -0.09 -14.96
C LEU A 69 -7.83 -1.33 -15.85
N GLY A 70 -8.45 -2.42 -15.42
CA GLY A 70 -8.51 -3.66 -16.18
C GLY A 70 -9.27 -3.52 -17.50
N ALA A 71 -10.32 -2.70 -17.51
CA ALA A 71 -11.05 -2.41 -18.75
C ALA A 71 -10.20 -1.59 -19.72
N ILE A 72 -9.67 -0.43 -19.29
CA ILE A 72 -9.01 0.53 -20.19
C ILE A 72 -7.70 0.00 -20.79
N PHE A 73 -6.94 -0.77 -20.01
CA PHE A 73 -5.71 -1.40 -20.48
C PHE A 73 -5.93 -2.75 -21.17
N LYS A 74 -7.16 -3.25 -21.15
CA LYS A 74 -7.47 -4.65 -21.55
C LYS A 74 -6.59 -5.65 -20.80
N ALA A 75 -6.34 -5.38 -19.54
CA ALA A 75 -5.37 -6.04 -18.67
C ALA A 75 -6.00 -6.34 -17.30
N PRO A 76 -6.88 -7.38 -17.21
CA PRO A 76 -7.70 -7.62 -16.03
C PRO A 76 -6.90 -7.99 -14.79
N LEU A 77 -5.87 -8.81 -14.91
CA LEU A 77 -5.02 -9.20 -13.77
C LEU A 77 -4.15 -8.01 -13.32
N ALA A 78 -3.54 -7.31 -14.27
CA ALA A 78 -2.72 -6.14 -13.96
C ALA A 78 -3.54 -5.01 -13.33
N GLY A 79 -4.76 -4.77 -13.80
CA GLY A 79 -5.67 -3.80 -13.20
C GLY A 79 -6.00 -4.12 -11.74
N ALA A 80 -6.24 -5.41 -11.44
CA ALA A 80 -6.47 -5.89 -10.09
C ALA A 80 -5.22 -5.72 -9.21
N ILE A 81 -4.05 -6.17 -9.67
CA ILE A 81 -2.78 -6.03 -8.96
C ILE A 81 -2.45 -4.57 -8.70
N THR A 82 -2.57 -3.71 -9.71
CA THR A 82 -2.29 -2.27 -9.58
C THR A 82 -3.15 -1.63 -8.48
N SER A 83 -4.42 -2.00 -8.37
CA SER A 83 -5.34 -1.42 -7.39
C SER A 83 -4.93 -1.69 -5.94
N VAL A 84 -4.24 -2.78 -5.67
CA VAL A 84 -3.85 -3.25 -4.34
C VAL A 84 -2.36 -3.04 -4.03
N GLU A 85 -1.48 -3.05 -5.03
CA GLU A 85 -0.04 -2.87 -4.88
C GLU A 85 0.35 -1.38 -4.77
N VAL A 86 -0.28 -0.50 -5.54
CA VAL A 86 0.05 0.94 -5.59
C VAL A 86 -0.22 1.69 -4.29
N LEU A 87 -0.97 1.11 -3.36
CA LEU A 87 -1.27 1.75 -2.07
C LEU A 87 -0.06 1.86 -1.16
N TYR A 88 0.85 0.91 -1.25
CA TYR A 88 2.01 0.75 -0.37
C TYR A 88 3.31 0.74 -1.18
N ARG A 89 4.43 1.09 -0.53
CA ARG A 89 5.76 1.01 -1.15
C ARG A 89 6.38 -0.37 -1.06
N GLU A 90 6.07 -1.10 0.00
CA GLU A 90 6.72 -2.35 0.40
C GLU A 90 5.71 -3.43 0.81
N ASP A 91 4.41 -3.25 0.50
CA ASP A 91 3.33 -4.12 0.96
C ASP A 91 2.22 -4.23 -0.11
N PHE A 92 1.17 -4.98 0.21
CA PHE A 92 0.11 -5.35 -0.70
C PHE A 92 -1.24 -5.47 0.05
N GLU A 93 -2.34 -4.90 -0.49
CA GLU A 93 -3.68 -4.99 0.13
C GLU A 93 -4.37 -6.32 -0.20
N SER A 94 -3.97 -7.38 0.50
CA SER A 94 -4.44 -8.75 0.27
C SER A 94 -5.96 -8.92 0.43
N ASN A 95 -6.59 -8.19 1.35
CA ASN A 95 -8.02 -8.31 1.65
C ASN A 95 -8.91 -7.91 0.47
N ALA A 96 -8.42 -6.99 -0.40
CA ALA A 96 -9.15 -6.52 -1.57
C ALA A 96 -8.82 -7.30 -2.85
N PHE A 97 -7.80 -8.16 -2.84
CA PHE A 97 -7.22 -8.73 -4.07
C PHE A 97 -8.22 -9.58 -4.87
N VAL A 98 -8.86 -10.55 -4.21
CA VAL A 98 -9.83 -11.44 -4.89
C VAL A 98 -11.01 -10.63 -5.45
N THR A 99 -11.55 -9.70 -4.68
CA THR A 99 -12.65 -8.84 -5.11
C THR A 99 -12.24 -7.96 -6.28
N SER A 100 -11.00 -7.46 -6.28
CA SER A 100 -10.42 -6.66 -7.36
C SER A 100 -10.27 -7.47 -8.65
N ILE A 101 -9.83 -8.75 -8.57
CA ILE A 101 -9.75 -9.64 -9.74
C ILE A 101 -11.14 -9.83 -10.36
N VAL A 102 -12.13 -10.22 -9.56
CA VAL A 102 -13.49 -10.46 -10.07
C VAL A 102 -14.05 -9.20 -10.75
N SER A 103 -13.93 -8.06 -10.10
CA SER A 103 -14.41 -6.78 -10.62
C SER A 103 -13.69 -6.38 -11.91
N SER A 104 -12.39 -6.58 -11.98
CA SER A 104 -11.56 -6.26 -13.14
C SER A 104 -11.88 -7.16 -14.34
N VAL A 105 -12.02 -8.47 -14.12
CA VAL A 105 -12.38 -9.43 -15.17
C VAL A 105 -13.75 -9.14 -15.76
N VAL A 106 -14.76 -8.87 -14.91
CA VAL A 106 -16.12 -8.52 -15.38
C VAL A 106 -16.08 -7.23 -16.21
N ALA A 107 -15.39 -6.19 -15.72
CA ALA A 107 -15.29 -4.92 -16.43
C ALA A 107 -14.54 -5.07 -17.77
N PHE A 108 -13.45 -5.83 -17.79
CA PHE A 108 -12.72 -6.19 -19.00
C PHE A 108 -13.61 -6.91 -20.01
N THR A 109 -14.36 -7.94 -19.56
CA THR A 109 -15.23 -8.73 -20.43
C THR A 109 -16.30 -7.85 -21.10
N VAL A 110 -16.93 -6.96 -20.33
CA VAL A 110 -17.91 -6.02 -20.87
C VAL A 110 -17.25 -5.04 -21.85
N TYR A 111 -16.05 -4.54 -21.51
CA TYR A 111 -15.33 -3.58 -22.33
C TYR A 111 -14.94 -4.16 -23.70
N ILE A 112 -14.34 -5.36 -23.72
CA ILE A 112 -13.94 -6.02 -25.00
C ILE A 112 -15.12 -6.42 -25.86
N ALA A 113 -16.29 -6.69 -25.28
CA ALA A 113 -17.52 -6.97 -26.03
C ALA A 113 -17.99 -5.74 -26.81
N ILE A 114 -17.63 -4.52 -26.39
CA ILE A 114 -18.00 -3.26 -27.03
C ILE A 114 -16.90 -2.75 -27.96
N VAL A 115 -15.63 -2.79 -27.51
CA VAL A 115 -14.50 -2.12 -28.17
C VAL A 115 -13.64 -3.10 -28.98
N GLY A 116 -13.78 -4.40 -28.74
CA GLY A 116 -12.95 -5.46 -29.35
C GLY A 116 -11.79 -5.90 -28.45
N ALA A 117 -11.33 -7.15 -28.69
CA ALA A 117 -10.36 -7.85 -27.86
C ALA A 117 -8.90 -7.67 -28.28
N GLU A 118 -8.60 -6.83 -29.30
CA GLU A 118 -7.23 -6.63 -29.76
C GLU A 118 -6.35 -6.07 -28.65
N PRO A 119 -5.07 -6.55 -28.50
CA PRO A 119 -4.13 -6.01 -27.54
C PRO A 119 -3.91 -4.51 -27.70
N VAL A 120 -3.65 -3.79 -26.61
CA VAL A 120 -3.38 -2.34 -26.66
C VAL A 120 -2.08 -2.04 -27.42
N ILE A 121 -1.10 -2.92 -27.27
CA ILE A 121 0.18 -2.87 -28.01
C ILE A 121 0.30 -4.16 -28.78
N GLY A 122 0.01 -4.11 -30.08
CA GLY A 122 0.04 -5.26 -30.99
C GLY A 122 1.10 -5.13 -32.09
N GLY A 123 1.35 -6.25 -32.77
CA GLY A 123 2.17 -6.28 -33.98
C GLY A 123 3.68 -6.34 -33.77
N VAL A 124 4.16 -6.66 -32.57
CA VAL A 124 5.57 -6.83 -32.25
C VAL A 124 5.94 -8.31 -32.22
N PRO A 125 7.01 -8.75 -32.89
CA PRO A 125 7.51 -10.12 -32.75
C PRO A 125 7.98 -10.36 -31.32
N MET A 126 7.31 -11.26 -30.60
CA MET A 126 7.63 -11.62 -29.23
C MET A 126 8.63 -12.77 -29.20
N ILE A 127 9.91 -12.43 -29.23
CA ILE A 127 11.01 -13.40 -29.15
C ILE A 127 11.57 -13.40 -27.73
N PRO A 128 11.71 -14.57 -27.07
CA PRO A 128 12.22 -14.60 -25.70
C PRO A 128 13.69 -14.15 -25.63
N PHE A 129 14.03 -13.43 -24.58
CA PHE A 129 15.42 -13.18 -24.22
C PHE A 129 16.08 -14.49 -23.79
N THR A 130 16.97 -15.04 -24.62
CA THR A 130 17.66 -16.31 -24.35
C THR A 130 19.16 -16.11 -24.11
N SER A 131 19.71 -14.96 -24.46
CA SER A 131 21.11 -14.62 -24.27
C SER A 131 21.34 -13.94 -22.92
N GLY A 132 22.42 -14.32 -22.22
CA GLY A 132 22.87 -13.62 -21.01
C GLY A 132 23.20 -12.14 -21.26
N VAL A 133 23.63 -11.82 -22.49
CA VAL A 133 23.90 -10.43 -22.91
C VAL A 133 22.62 -9.61 -22.96
N GLU A 134 21.54 -10.17 -23.52
CA GLU A 134 20.23 -9.50 -23.57
C GLU A 134 19.67 -9.28 -22.14
N LEU A 135 19.80 -10.27 -21.26
CA LEU A 135 19.36 -10.12 -19.85
C LEU A 135 20.19 -9.08 -19.08
N LEU A 136 21.52 -9.03 -19.36
CA LEU A 136 22.38 -7.98 -18.78
C LEU A 136 21.98 -6.60 -19.33
N ALA A 137 21.64 -6.48 -20.60
CA ALA A 137 21.14 -5.23 -21.18
C ALA A 137 19.81 -4.81 -20.54
N CYS A 138 18.89 -5.75 -20.24
CA CYS A 138 17.68 -5.45 -19.49
C CYS A 138 17.98 -4.91 -18.07
N ALA A 139 18.97 -5.49 -17.38
CA ALA A 139 19.40 -5.00 -16.07
C ALA A 139 19.97 -3.57 -16.14
N LEU A 140 20.81 -3.29 -17.15
CA LEU A 140 21.37 -1.97 -17.38
C LEU A 140 20.30 -0.93 -17.73
N LEU A 141 19.30 -1.30 -18.55
CA LEU A 141 18.15 -0.44 -18.83
C LEU A 141 17.36 -0.13 -17.55
N GLY A 142 17.16 -1.11 -16.65
CA GLY A 142 16.53 -0.89 -15.37
C GLY A 142 17.27 0.17 -14.53
N ILE A 143 18.60 0.09 -14.48
CA ILE A 143 19.45 1.09 -13.81
C ILE A 143 19.32 2.46 -14.52
N LEU A 144 19.32 2.49 -15.85
CA LEU A 144 19.19 3.72 -16.64
C LEU A 144 17.82 4.40 -16.40
N CYS A 145 16.77 3.65 -16.14
CA CYS A 145 15.46 4.21 -15.81
C CYS A 145 15.48 5.04 -14.52
N PHE A 146 16.38 4.76 -13.58
CA PHE A 146 16.43 5.44 -12.27
C PHE A 146 16.59 6.97 -12.36
N PRO A 147 17.60 7.55 -13.02
CA PRO A 147 17.77 9.01 -13.07
C PRO A 147 16.57 9.71 -13.73
N PHE A 148 16.00 9.12 -14.78
CA PHE A 148 14.86 9.71 -15.47
C PHE A 148 13.58 9.62 -14.65
N SER A 149 13.37 8.54 -13.92
CA SER A 149 12.20 8.42 -13.01
C SER A 149 12.32 9.35 -11.80
N TYR A 150 13.53 9.55 -11.26
CA TYR A 150 13.79 10.57 -10.26
C TYR A 150 13.47 11.97 -10.79
N LEU A 151 13.96 12.30 -12.00
CA LEU A 151 13.67 13.58 -12.64
C LEU A 151 12.15 13.78 -12.83
N TYR A 152 11.45 12.73 -13.29
CA TYR A 152 10.01 12.76 -13.48
C TYR A 152 9.25 13.06 -12.19
N VAL A 153 9.53 12.30 -11.13
CA VAL A 153 8.88 12.52 -9.82
C VAL A 153 9.23 13.90 -9.26
N ARG A 154 10.48 14.33 -9.39
CA ARG A 154 10.94 15.64 -8.91
C ARG A 154 10.26 16.79 -9.66
N CYS A 155 10.25 16.77 -10.99
CA CYS A 155 9.61 17.80 -11.82
C CYS A 155 8.12 17.90 -11.53
N TYR A 156 7.42 16.76 -11.44
CA TYR A 156 6.00 16.72 -11.12
C TYR A 156 5.72 17.29 -9.72
N SER A 157 6.45 16.82 -8.71
CA SER A 157 6.27 17.25 -7.32
C SER A 157 6.56 18.73 -7.12
N GLU A 158 7.61 19.23 -7.76
CA GLU A 158 7.98 20.64 -7.69
C GLU A 158 6.97 21.53 -8.41
N SER A 159 6.51 21.13 -9.61
CA SER A 159 5.46 21.83 -10.33
C SER A 159 4.19 21.96 -9.50
N GLU A 160 3.68 20.83 -8.96
CA GLU A 160 2.49 20.83 -8.11
C GLU A 160 2.66 21.75 -6.89
N THR A 161 3.83 21.71 -6.23
CA THR A 161 4.12 22.54 -5.06
C THR A 161 4.18 24.02 -5.40
N ARG A 162 4.79 24.39 -6.53
CA ARG A 162 4.88 25.78 -7.00
C ARG A 162 3.51 26.33 -7.36
N PHE A 163 2.72 25.58 -8.14
CA PHE A 163 1.35 25.98 -8.48
C PHE A 163 0.42 26.03 -7.26
N ALA A 164 0.60 25.12 -6.27
CA ALA A 164 -0.15 25.18 -5.01
C ALA A 164 0.14 26.45 -4.21
N ARG A 165 1.43 26.86 -4.12
CA ARG A 165 1.86 28.08 -3.41
C ARG A 165 1.46 29.37 -4.12
N TRP A 166 1.24 29.32 -5.43
CA TRP A 166 0.83 30.49 -6.20
C TRP A 166 -0.61 30.90 -5.84
N LYS A 167 -0.78 32.15 -5.36
CA LYS A 167 -2.07 32.68 -4.86
C LYS A 167 -3.07 33.06 -5.97
N ALA A 168 -2.82 32.65 -7.24
CA ALA A 168 -3.76 32.87 -8.33
C ALA A 168 -5.03 32.00 -8.18
N PRO A 169 -6.17 32.43 -8.77
CA PRO A 169 -7.38 31.62 -8.84
C PRO A 169 -7.13 30.25 -9.48
N ASN A 170 -7.78 29.21 -8.97
CA ASN A 170 -7.51 27.83 -9.39
C ASN A 170 -7.78 27.53 -10.88
N TRP A 171 -8.59 28.35 -11.56
CA TRP A 171 -8.85 28.20 -12.99
C TRP A 171 -7.76 28.82 -13.87
N ILE A 172 -6.97 29.78 -13.37
CA ILE A 172 -5.84 30.40 -14.11
C ILE A 172 -4.64 29.44 -14.15
N LYS A 173 -4.42 28.67 -13.11
CA LYS A 173 -3.25 27.79 -13.00
C LYS A 173 -3.15 26.79 -14.16
N PRO A 174 -4.21 26.01 -14.50
CA PRO A 174 -4.18 25.11 -15.66
C PRO A 174 -4.05 25.87 -17.00
N ALA A 175 -4.59 27.07 -17.11
CA ALA A 175 -4.42 27.87 -18.33
C ALA A 175 -2.94 28.24 -18.56
N VAL A 176 -2.25 28.71 -17.51
CA VAL A 176 -0.82 29.01 -17.58
C VAL A 176 -0.01 27.72 -17.84
N GLY A 177 -0.32 26.62 -17.13
CA GLY A 177 0.30 25.32 -17.39
C GLY A 177 0.10 24.88 -18.84
N GLY A 178 -1.09 25.07 -19.40
CA GLY A 178 -1.43 24.75 -20.80
C GLY A 178 -0.63 25.54 -21.81
N ILE A 179 -0.32 26.80 -21.56
CA ILE A 179 0.55 27.61 -22.44
C ILE A 179 1.95 27.00 -22.50
N PHE A 180 2.54 26.62 -21.36
CA PHE A 180 3.84 25.96 -21.34
C PHE A 180 3.82 24.60 -22.04
N VAL A 181 2.76 23.81 -21.82
CA VAL A 181 2.57 22.52 -22.51
C VAL A 181 2.43 22.70 -24.02
N GLY A 182 1.64 23.69 -24.46
CA GLY A 182 1.51 24.05 -25.87
C GLY A 182 2.84 24.43 -26.52
N ALA A 183 3.68 25.19 -25.82
CA ALA A 183 5.03 25.51 -26.30
C ALA A 183 5.91 24.26 -26.43
N VAL A 184 5.84 23.30 -25.50
CA VAL A 184 6.57 22.05 -25.59
C VAL A 184 6.07 21.19 -26.76
N ILE A 185 4.74 21.07 -26.94
CA ILE A 185 4.11 20.31 -28.03
C ILE A 185 4.43 20.90 -29.41
N TRP A 186 4.62 22.21 -29.50
CA TRP A 186 5.03 22.85 -30.76
C TRP A 186 6.35 22.30 -31.30
N PHE A 187 7.29 21.94 -30.43
CA PHE A 187 8.59 21.36 -30.82
C PHE A 187 8.58 19.82 -30.77
N PHE A 188 7.76 19.23 -29.93
CA PHE A 188 7.67 17.79 -29.69
C PHE A 188 6.19 17.37 -29.65
N PRO A 189 5.49 17.26 -30.80
CA PRO A 189 4.08 16.92 -30.86
C PRO A 189 3.76 15.53 -30.25
N GLU A 190 4.74 14.64 -30.21
CA GLU A 190 4.66 13.27 -29.68
C GLU A 190 4.35 13.22 -28.18
N VAL A 191 4.58 14.32 -27.46
CA VAL A 191 4.34 14.36 -26.01
C VAL A 191 2.89 14.71 -25.67
N ALA A 192 2.05 15.02 -26.62
CA ALA A 192 0.62 15.27 -26.38
C ALA A 192 -0.12 14.02 -25.87
N GLY A 193 -1.15 14.22 -25.04
CA GLY A 193 -2.00 13.13 -24.55
C GLY A 193 -1.25 12.04 -23.78
N GLY A 194 -1.72 10.79 -23.89
CA GLY A 194 -1.12 9.60 -23.27
C GLY A 194 0.17 9.12 -23.95
N GLY A 195 0.23 9.22 -25.27
CA GLY A 195 1.39 8.89 -26.10
C GLY A 195 1.53 7.42 -26.51
N PHE A 196 0.55 6.56 -26.23
CA PHE A 196 0.63 5.13 -26.60
C PHE A 196 0.67 4.89 -28.11
N GLU A 197 0.04 5.75 -28.91
CA GLU A 197 0.08 5.69 -30.38
C GLU A 197 1.50 5.86 -30.89
N TYR A 198 2.23 6.84 -30.35
CA TYR A 198 3.63 7.07 -30.70
C TYR A 198 4.55 5.90 -30.30
N ILE A 199 4.30 5.25 -29.16
CA ILE A 199 5.04 4.02 -28.80
C ILE A 199 4.86 2.95 -29.88
N GLY A 200 3.64 2.76 -30.36
CA GLY A 200 3.36 1.83 -31.46
C GLY A 200 4.07 2.20 -32.78
N GLU A 201 4.20 3.49 -33.09
CA GLU A 201 4.96 3.97 -34.25
C GLU A 201 6.47 3.76 -34.10
N VAL A 202 7.03 4.06 -32.90
CA VAL A 202 8.45 3.84 -32.62
C VAL A 202 8.79 2.35 -32.75
N MET A 203 7.94 1.47 -32.24
CA MET A 203 8.15 0.02 -32.33
C MET A 203 8.16 -0.49 -33.78
N ARG A 204 7.36 0.10 -34.67
CA ARG A 204 7.20 -0.39 -36.05
C ARG A 204 8.15 0.27 -37.03
N TRP A 205 8.47 1.56 -36.89
CA TRP A 205 9.04 2.36 -37.93
C TRP A 205 10.15 3.34 -37.51
N LEU A 206 10.22 3.71 -36.24
CA LEU A 206 11.02 4.83 -35.76
C LEU A 206 12.21 4.44 -34.85
N MET A 207 12.62 3.16 -34.87
CA MET A 207 13.82 2.75 -34.12
C MET A 207 15.05 3.54 -34.59
N PRO A 208 15.85 4.08 -33.67
CA PRO A 208 16.98 4.93 -34.06
C PRO A 208 18.12 4.10 -34.59
N HIS A 209 18.55 4.44 -35.84
CA HIS A 209 19.74 3.87 -36.50
C HIS A 209 20.92 4.84 -36.51
N THR A 210 20.80 5.97 -35.81
CA THR A 210 21.83 7.00 -35.69
C THR A 210 21.86 7.58 -34.29
N TRP A 211 23.00 8.11 -33.87
CA TRP A 211 23.11 8.81 -32.59
C TRP A 211 22.20 10.05 -32.51
N ALA A 212 21.97 10.72 -33.63
CA ALA A 212 21.02 11.83 -33.67
C ALA A 212 19.58 11.37 -33.32
N GLY A 213 19.15 10.20 -33.82
CA GLY A 213 17.87 9.59 -33.48
C GLY A 213 17.79 9.19 -32.03
N VAL A 214 18.85 8.61 -31.45
CA VAL A 214 18.92 8.28 -30.03
C VAL A 214 18.74 9.55 -29.15
N LEU A 215 19.48 10.62 -29.51
CA LEU A 215 19.40 11.91 -28.79
C LEU A 215 18.02 12.55 -28.92
N LEU A 216 17.38 12.44 -30.10
CA LEU A 216 15.98 12.91 -30.27
C LEU A 216 15.03 12.20 -29.37
N LEU A 217 15.09 10.86 -29.25
CA LEU A 217 14.23 10.10 -28.33
C LEU A 217 14.46 10.49 -26.87
N VAL A 218 15.71 10.71 -26.45
CA VAL A 218 16.02 11.22 -25.11
C VAL A 218 15.43 12.64 -24.91
N GLY A 219 15.47 13.48 -25.95
CA GLY A 219 14.82 14.79 -25.96
C GLY A 219 13.29 14.69 -25.74
N ILE A 220 12.63 13.75 -26.44
CA ILE A 220 11.20 13.48 -26.28
C ILE A 220 10.88 13.00 -24.86
N VAL A 221 11.73 12.15 -24.26
CA VAL A 221 11.59 11.72 -22.85
C VAL A 221 11.60 12.93 -21.92
N VAL A 222 12.56 13.83 -22.05
CA VAL A 222 12.65 15.04 -21.21
C VAL A 222 11.45 15.97 -21.46
N ALA A 223 11.09 16.17 -22.72
CA ALA A 223 9.93 16.97 -23.10
C ALA A 223 8.63 16.41 -22.48
N LYS A 224 8.43 15.07 -22.50
CA LYS A 224 7.28 14.41 -21.86
C LYS A 224 7.27 14.63 -20.36
N ILE A 225 8.41 14.51 -19.69
CA ILE A 225 8.54 14.78 -18.24
C ILE A 225 8.06 16.19 -17.91
N VAL A 226 8.56 17.18 -18.67
CA VAL A 226 8.21 18.60 -18.47
C VAL A 226 6.74 18.84 -18.78
N ALA A 227 6.25 18.41 -19.93
CA ALA A 227 4.87 18.63 -20.35
C ALA A 227 3.86 18.01 -19.35
N THR A 228 4.13 16.78 -18.88
CA THR A 228 3.27 16.13 -17.86
C THR A 228 3.31 16.86 -16.52
N ALA A 229 4.49 17.29 -16.09
CA ALA A 229 4.64 18.05 -14.84
C ALA A 229 3.85 19.36 -14.87
N PHE A 230 3.83 20.09 -15.98
CA PHE A 230 3.03 21.31 -16.14
C PHE A 230 1.54 21.02 -16.31
N THR A 231 1.15 19.97 -17.05
CA THR A 231 -0.27 19.62 -17.23
C THR A 231 -0.91 19.26 -15.89
N VAL A 232 -0.36 18.25 -15.20
CA VAL A 232 -0.98 17.72 -13.97
C VAL A 232 -0.65 18.60 -12.77
N GLY A 233 0.58 19.10 -12.67
CA GLY A 233 1.02 19.95 -11.57
C GLY A 233 0.32 21.31 -11.49
N SER A 234 -0.15 21.86 -12.63
CA SER A 234 -0.94 23.10 -12.64
C SER A 234 -2.42 22.90 -12.24
N GLY A 235 -2.88 21.64 -12.12
CA GLY A 235 -4.25 21.29 -11.78
C GLY A 235 -5.07 20.76 -12.95
N GLY A 236 -4.45 20.46 -14.10
CA GLY A 236 -5.08 19.73 -15.20
C GLY A 236 -5.52 18.33 -14.75
N SER A 237 -6.66 17.86 -15.26
CA SER A 237 -7.23 16.58 -14.86
C SER A 237 -6.68 15.44 -15.73
N GLY A 238 -5.59 14.84 -15.27
CA GLY A 238 -4.94 13.70 -15.93
C GLY A 238 -4.25 12.79 -14.93
N GLY A 239 -3.70 11.68 -15.42
CA GLY A 239 -2.89 10.72 -14.67
C GLY A 239 -1.41 10.82 -15.01
N VAL A 240 -0.57 10.42 -14.07
CA VAL A 240 0.89 10.31 -14.23
C VAL A 240 1.34 8.90 -14.61
N PHE A 241 0.42 7.95 -14.62
CA PHE A 241 0.66 6.53 -14.93
C PHE A 241 1.06 6.33 -16.40
N GLY A 242 0.16 6.67 -17.35
CA GLY A 242 0.41 6.53 -18.79
C GLY A 242 1.69 7.24 -19.25
N PRO A 243 1.92 8.51 -18.87
CA PRO A 243 3.19 9.17 -19.13
C PRO A 243 4.41 8.40 -18.61
N SER A 244 4.33 7.69 -17.48
CA SER A 244 5.47 6.90 -16.98
C SER A 244 5.79 5.71 -17.90
N LEU A 245 4.76 5.03 -18.42
CA LEU A 245 4.93 3.98 -19.43
C LEU A 245 5.52 4.52 -20.73
N PHE A 246 5.03 5.68 -21.20
CA PHE A 246 5.56 6.35 -22.37
C PHE A 246 7.05 6.68 -22.21
N ILE A 247 7.43 7.33 -21.12
CA ILE A 247 8.81 7.71 -20.82
C ILE A 247 9.70 6.46 -20.81
N GLY A 248 9.26 5.40 -20.12
CA GLY A 248 9.98 4.14 -20.08
C GLY A 248 10.14 3.48 -21.45
N GLY A 249 9.08 3.48 -22.25
CA GLY A 249 9.09 2.91 -23.61
C GLY A 249 10.02 3.65 -24.55
N VAL A 250 9.92 4.98 -24.61
CA VAL A 250 10.79 5.80 -25.48
C VAL A 250 12.26 5.73 -25.01
N LEU A 251 12.52 5.68 -23.70
CA LEU A 251 13.86 5.47 -23.15
C LEU A 251 14.38 4.07 -23.53
N GLY A 252 13.53 3.05 -23.50
CA GLY A 252 13.86 1.70 -23.96
C GLY A 252 14.22 1.65 -25.43
N ALA A 253 13.50 2.39 -26.30
CA ALA A 253 13.83 2.55 -27.70
C ALA A 253 15.19 3.22 -27.91
N ALA A 254 15.44 4.31 -27.20
CA ALA A 254 16.73 4.99 -27.23
C ALA A 254 17.89 4.07 -26.83
N PHE A 255 17.67 3.28 -25.76
CA PHE A 255 18.63 2.30 -25.26
C PHE A 255 18.85 1.15 -26.25
N GLY A 256 17.79 0.56 -26.82
CA GLY A 256 17.89 -0.51 -27.82
C GLY A 256 18.63 -0.07 -29.06
N GLY A 257 18.33 1.15 -29.58
CA GLY A 257 19.07 1.74 -30.72
C GLY A 257 20.53 2.04 -30.38
N ALA A 258 20.83 2.54 -29.20
CA ALA A 258 22.20 2.74 -28.75
C ALA A 258 22.99 1.42 -28.65
N CYS A 259 22.36 0.36 -28.13
CA CYS A 259 22.97 -0.97 -28.10
C CYS A 259 23.29 -1.49 -29.49
N GLU A 260 22.39 -1.32 -30.48
CA GLU A 260 22.62 -1.74 -31.84
C GLU A 260 23.75 -0.92 -32.52
N LEU A 261 23.89 0.37 -32.23
CA LEU A 261 24.95 1.22 -32.71
C LEU A 261 26.33 0.87 -32.13
N ILE A 262 26.39 0.46 -30.85
CA ILE A 262 27.65 0.12 -30.17
C ILE A 262 28.07 -1.32 -30.46
N PHE A 263 27.10 -2.24 -30.48
CA PHE A 263 27.31 -3.68 -30.64
C PHE A 263 26.35 -4.23 -31.71
N PRO A 264 26.61 -3.96 -33.01
CA PRO A 264 25.73 -4.39 -34.09
C PRO A 264 25.49 -5.91 -34.09
N GLY A 265 24.22 -6.29 -34.12
CA GLY A 265 23.82 -7.71 -34.14
C GLY A 265 23.92 -8.45 -32.79
N ALA A 266 24.32 -7.78 -31.70
CA ALA A 266 24.36 -8.39 -30.38
C ALA A 266 22.96 -8.57 -29.79
N MET A 267 21.99 -7.70 -30.13
CA MET A 267 20.60 -7.76 -29.72
C MET A 267 19.76 -8.30 -30.88
N ARG A 268 18.99 -9.36 -30.63
CA ARG A 268 18.17 -9.98 -31.71
C ARG A 268 17.02 -9.08 -32.17
N VAL A 269 16.36 -8.42 -31.21
CA VAL A 269 15.23 -7.53 -31.46
C VAL A 269 15.33 -6.33 -30.50
N PRO A 270 16.06 -5.27 -30.91
CA PRO A 270 16.24 -4.07 -30.07
C PRO A 270 14.93 -3.39 -29.67
N GLU A 271 13.87 -3.54 -30.47
CA GLU A 271 12.54 -2.98 -30.21
C GLU A 271 11.90 -3.51 -28.93
N MET A 272 12.28 -4.72 -28.49
CA MET A 272 11.73 -5.30 -27.25
C MET A 272 12.16 -4.53 -25.99
N PHE A 273 13.26 -3.77 -26.05
CA PHE A 273 13.65 -2.90 -24.94
C PHE A 273 12.64 -1.78 -24.66
N ILE A 274 11.77 -1.44 -25.63
CA ILE A 274 10.64 -0.53 -25.41
C ILE A 274 9.74 -1.08 -24.31
N LEU A 275 9.34 -2.33 -24.41
CA LEU A 275 8.47 -3.00 -23.44
C LEU A 275 9.16 -3.17 -22.09
N VAL A 276 10.45 -3.54 -22.11
CA VAL A 276 11.26 -3.65 -20.89
C VAL A 276 11.37 -2.30 -20.18
N GLY A 277 11.59 -1.23 -20.92
CA GLY A 277 11.64 0.13 -20.37
C GLY A 277 10.30 0.59 -19.80
N MET A 278 9.17 0.28 -20.46
CA MET A 278 7.83 0.57 -19.96
C MET A 278 7.62 -0.04 -18.57
N ALA A 279 7.85 -1.36 -18.45
CA ALA A 279 7.66 -2.06 -17.19
C ALA A 279 8.62 -1.58 -16.10
N ALA A 280 9.90 -1.46 -16.42
CA ALA A 280 10.93 -1.05 -15.47
C ALA A 280 10.69 0.38 -14.96
N PHE A 281 10.39 1.32 -15.83
CA PHE A 281 10.17 2.71 -15.42
C PHE A 281 8.98 2.86 -14.50
N PHE A 282 7.84 2.24 -14.85
CA PHE A 282 6.65 2.28 -14.00
C PHE A 282 6.91 1.58 -12.65
N ALA A 283 7.51 0.40 -12.67
CA ALA A 283 7.83 -0.37 -11.46
C ALA A 283 8.58 0.48 -10.42
N GLY A 284 9.62 1.17 -10.83
CA GLY A 284 10.43 2.00 -9.92
C GLY A 284 9.79 3.34 -9.56
N ALA A 285 9.10 3.99 -10.52
CA ALA A 285 8.44 5.27 -10.29
C ALA A 285 7.20 5.16 -9.40
N ALA A 286 6.41 4.08 -9.56
CA ALA A 286 5.19 3.82 -8.81
C ALA A 286 5.39 2.93 -7.57
N LYS A 287 6.55 2.29 -7.44
CA LYS A 287 6.81 1.24 -6.41
C LYS A 287 5.84 0.06 -6.53
N ALA A 288 5.54 -0.33 -7.77
CA ALA A 288 4.60 -1.40 -8.08
C ALA A 288 5.18 -2.33 -9.16
N PRO A 289 6.17 -3.18 -8.79
CA PRO A 289 6.88 -4.04 -9.75
C PRO A 289 5.99 -5.09 -10.38
N ILE A 290 5.14 -5.74 -9.61
CA ILE A 290 4.28 -6.81 -10.13
C ILE A 290 3.26 -6.21 -11.09
N ALA A 291 2.61 -5.11 -10.70
CA ALA A 291 1.68 -4.40 -11.55
C ALA A 291 2.31 -3.96 -12.88
N GLY A 292 3.51 -3.37 -12.83
CA GLY A 292 4.20 -2.89 -14.03
C GLY A 292 4.55 -4.00 -15.01
N VAL A 293 5.08 -5.11 -14.51
CA VAL A 293 5.47 -6.25 -15.35
C VAL A 293 4.23 -6.95 -15.95
N VAL A 294 3.24 -7.26 -15.11
CA VAL A 294 2.00 -7.95 -15.58
C VAL A 294 1.21 -7.05 -16.52
N MET A 295 1.19 -5.72 -16.29
CA MET A 295 0.53 -4.76 -17.17
C MET A 295 1.08 -4.84 -18.60
N VAL A 296 2.40 -4.81 -18.76
CA VAL A 296 3.03 -4.88 -20.08
C VAL A 296 2.79 -6.24 -20.74
N CYS A 297 2.85 -7.34 -19.98
CA CYS A 297 2.51 -8.67 -20.48
C CYS A 297 1.07 -8.75 -21.01
N GLU A 298 0.09 -8.24 -20.28
CA GLU A 298 -1.31 -8.30 -20.70
C GLU A 298 -1.60 -7.31 -21.85
N MET A 299 -1.02 -6.10 -21.82
CA MET A 299 -1.18 -5.10 -22.91
C MET A 299 -0.63 -5.62 -24.24
N THR A 300 0.37 -6.48 -24.23
CA THR A 300 0.97 -7.10 -25.42
C THR A 300 0.39 -8.48 -25.74
N GLY A 301 -0.38 -9.07 -24.83
CA GLY A 301 -0.91 -10.43 -24.94
C GLY A 301 0.18 -11.51 -24.85
N SER A 302 1.35 -11.22 -24.30
CA SER A 302 2.47 -12.17 -24.24
C SER A 302 3.27 -12.09 -22.94
N TYR A 303 3.60 -13.26 -22.39
CA TYR A 303 4.50 -13.42 -21.24
C TYR A 303 5.94 -13.79 -21.64
N THR A 304 6.22 -13.80 -22.93
CA THR A 304 7.51 -14.23 -23.48
C THR A 304 8.70 -13.41 -22.96
N LEU A 305 8.49 -12.12 -22.72
CA LEU A 305 9.52 -11.19 -22.23
C LEU A 305 9.65 -11.13 -20.70
N LEU A 306 8.85 -11.92 -19.96
CA LEU A 306 8.76 -11.86 -18.49
C LEU A 306 10.13 -11.84 -17.78
N PRO A 307 11.14 -12.67 -18.12
CA PRO A 307 12.43 -12.63 -17.44
C PRO A 307 13.14 -11.26 -17.57
N GLY A 308 13.15 -10.67 -18.75
CA GLY A 308 13.77 -9.36 -19.01
C GLY A 308 13.01 -8.23 -18.28
N LEU A 309 11.67 -8.27 -18.30
CA LEU A 309 10.83 -7.31 -17.61
C LEU A 309 11.08 -7.34 -16.09
N LEU A 310 11.14 -8.55 -15.50
CA LEU A 310 11.39 -8.72 -14.06
C LEU A 310 12.77 -8.21 -13.66
N ILE A 311 13.82 -8.61 -14.38
CA ILE A 311 15.19 -8.17 -14.08
C ILE A 311 15.28 -6.64 -14.13
N ALA A 312 14.77 -6.01 -15.19
CA ALA A 312 14.81 -4.56 -15.32
C ALA A 312 14.00 -3.84 -14.23
N ALA A 313 12.81 -4.35 -13.87
CA ALA A 313 11.99 -3.80 -12.80
C ALA A 313 12.68 -3.89 -11.43
N VAL A 314 13.26 -5.07 -11.11
CA VAL A 314 13.99 -5.29 -9.85
C VAL A 314 15.21 -4.39 -9.76
N MET A 315 16.00 -4.28 -10.85
CA MET A 315 17.17 -3.41 -10.88
C MET A 315 16.80 -1.95 -10.69
N HIS A 316 15.72 -1.47 -11.31
CA HIS A 316 15.26 -0.10 -11.08
C HIS A 316 14.88 0.13 -9.62
N ILE A 317 14.11 -0.78 -8.99
CA ILE A 317 13.68 -0.66 -7.59
C ILE A 317 14.88 -0.69 -6.66
N ALA A 318 15.85 -1.58 -6.88
CA ALA A 318 17.04 -1.71 -6.05
C ALA A 318 17.86 -0.40 -5.98
N PHE A 319 17.88 0.37 -7.05
CA PHE A 319 18.55 1.67 -7.10
C PHE A 319 17.66 2.83 -6.68
N SER A 320 16.32 2.68 -6.69
CA SER A 320 15.40 3.77 -6.39
C SER A 320 15.20 3.95 -4.89
N ARG A 321 15.30 5.21 -4.44
CA ARG A 321 15.09 5.63 -3.05
C ARG A 321 13.58 5.68 -2.70
N PRO A 322 13.19 5.95 -1.44
CA PRO A 322 11.79 5.95 -0.98
C PRO A 322 10.98 7.16 -1.49
N TRP A 323 10.98 7.42 -2.81
CA TRP A 323 10.14 8.40 -3.50
C TRP A 323 9.23 7.68 -4.49
N SER A 324 8.06 8.23 -4.75
CA SER A 324 7.05 7.68 -5.65
C SER A 324 6.29 8.80 -6.36
N ILE A 325 5.74 8.49 -7.54
CA ILE A 325 4.79 9.38 -8.23
C ILE A 325 3.48 9.55 -7.44
N TYR A 326 3.22 8.70 -6.48
CA TYR A 326 2.03 8.74 -5.62
C TYR A 326 2.38 9.26 -4.23
N LYS A 327 2.15 10.55 -3.98
CA LYS A 327 2.47 11.20 -2.70
C LYS A 327 1.74 10.60 -1.49
N SER A 328 0.53 10.08 -1.71
CA SER A 328 -0.30 9.47 -0.66
C SER A 328 0.06 8.02 -0.37
N GLN A 329 1.04 7.46 -1.06
CA GLN A 329 1.52 6.11 -0.85
C GLN A 329 2.25 6.02 0.49
N VAL A 330 1.79 5.14 1.37
CA VAL A 330 2.42 4.86 2.67
C VAL A 330 3.41 3.71 2.55
N GLN A 331 4.26 3.51 3.57
CA GLN A 331 5.31 2.51 3.49
C GLN A 331 4.73 1.09 3.44
N ASN A 332 3.84 0.77 4.36
CA ASN A 332 3.21 -0.55 4.50
C ASN A 332 1.78 -0.43 5.01
N LYS A 333 1.10 -1.57 5.14
CA LYS A 333 -0.25 -1.66 5.66
C LYS A 333 -0.38 -1.12 7.09
N PHE A 334 0.63 -1.37 7.94
CA PHE A 334 0.65 -0.91 9.33
C PHE A 334 0.72 0.61 9.47
N ALA A 335 1.42 1.29 8.56
CA ALA A 335 1.48 2.75 8.52
C ALA A 335 0.21 3.39 7.93
N SER A 336 -0.74 2.59 7.41
CA SER A 336 -1.93 3.09 6.75
C SER A 336 -3.00 3.52 7.75
N PRO A 337 -3.56 4.75 7.63
CA PRO A 337 -4.70 5.17 8.43
C PRO A 337 -5.94 4.28 8.28
N ALA A 338 -6.05 3.53 7.17
CA ALA A 338 -7.16 2.61 6.93
C ALA A 338 -7.13 1.38 7.84
N HIS A 339 -5.97 1.00 8.35
CA HIS A 339 -5.74 -0.22 9.14
C HIS A 339 -5.39 0.04 10.61
N ARG A 340 -5.55 1.27 11.11
CA ARG A 340 -5.25 1.57 12.51
C ARG A 340 -5.95 0.65 13.51
N GLY A 341 -7.21 0.28 13.24
CA GLY A 341 -7.95 -0.65 14.10
C GLY A 341 -7.56 -2.13 13.94
N ASP A 342 -7.01 -2.51 12.80
CA ASP A 342 -6.57 -3.89 12.53
C ASP A 342 -5.19 -4.14 13.16
N VAL A 343 -4.29 -3.15 13.11
CA VAL A 343 -2.95 -3.19 13.75
C VAL A 343 -3.07 -3.43 15.25
N ASP A 344 -4.02 -2.76 15.90
CA ASP A 344 -4.27 -2.91 17.33
C ASP A 344 -4.62 -4.37 17.68
N GLN A 345 -5.43 -5.01 16.84
CA GLN A 345 -5.83 -6.41 17.05
C GLN A 345 -4.71 -7.40 16.73
N ASP A 346 -3.93 -7.16 15.67
CA ASP A 346 -2.87 -8.07 15.25
C ASP A 346 -1.70 -8.06 16.23
N VAL A 347 -1.26 -6.90 16.71
CA VAL A 347 -0.20 -6.79 17.73
C VAL A 347 -0.60 -7.51 19.02
N LEU A 348 -1.82 -7.29 19.50
CA LEU A 348 -2.31 -7.94 20.70
C LEU A 348 -2.53 -9.45 20.55
N ARG A 349 -2.72 -9.96 19.34
CA ARG A 349 -2.84 -11.41 19.04
C ARG A 349 -1.51 -12.13 18.91
N ILE A 350 -0.49 -11.42 18.41
CA ILE A 350 0.85 -12.01 18.18
C ILE A 350 1.66 -12.01 19.48
N THR A 351 1.46 -11.00 20.34
CA THR A 351 2.18 -10.87 21.60
C THR A 351 1.52 -11.73 22.69
N THR A 352 2.30 -12.51 23.40
CA THR A 352 1.83 -13.36 24.48
C THR A 352 1.94 -12.69 25.84
N VAL A 353 1.17 -13.18 26.80
CA VAL A 353 1.27 -12.75 28.22
C VAL A 353 2.65 -12.95 28.74
N GLY A 354 3.34 -14.05 28.36
CA GLY A 354 4.72 -14.34 28.76
C GLY A 354 5.74 -13.29 28.36
N ASP A 355 5.48 -12.56 27.24
CA ASP A 355 6.40 -11.49 26.75
C ASP A 355 6.30 -10.20 27.58
N VAL A 356 5.24 -10.07 28.42
CA VAL A 356 4.86 -8.81 29.08
C VAL A 356 4.65 -8.96 30.58
N VAL A 357 4.57 -10.20 31.08
CA VAL A 357 4.33 -10.49 32.51
C VAL A 357 5.39 -9.83 33.38
N GLU A 358 4.93 -9.20 34.46
CA GLU A 358 5.80 -8.71 35.52
C GLU A 358 6.14 -9.89 36.45
N HIS A 359 7.33 -10.45 36.27
CA HIS A 359 7.81 -11.57 37.07
C HIS A 359 8.04 -11.14 38.52
N CYS A 360 7.35 -11.79 39.45
CA CYS A 360 7.54 -11.60 40.88
C CYS A 360 7.29 -12.91 41.63
N GLU A 361 8.02 -13.11 42.73
CA GLU A 361 7.70 -14.21 43.66
C GLU A 361 6.39 -13.89 44.39
N MET A 362 5.36 -14.70 44.16
CA MET A 362 4.08 -14.49 44.71
C MET A 362 3.76 -15.49 45.82
N LYS A 363 3.32 -14.98 46.95
CA LYS A 363 2.82 -15.82 48.04
C LYS A 363 1.45 -16.40 47.63
N VAL A 364 1.30 -17.69 47.70
CA VAL A 364 0.02 -18.39 47.47
C VAL A 364 -0.74 -18.39 48.79
N LEU A 365 -1.98 -17.90 48.79
CA LEU A 365 -2.83 -17.79 49.96
C LEU A 365 -3.79 -18.96 50.04
N ARG A 366 -4.13 -19.38 51.28
CA ARG A 366 -5.16 -20.39 51.53
C ARG A 366 -6.47 -19.72 51.86
N ALA A 367 -7.56 -20.30 51.38
CA ALA A 367 -8.89 -19.81 51.59
C ALA A 367 -9.30 -19.69 53.10
N GLU A 368 -8.75 -20.59 53.89
CA GLU A 368 -9.02 -20.73 55.36
C GLU A 368 -8.17 -19.81 56.25
N ASP A 369 -7.15 -19.14 55.66
CA ASP A 369 -6.28 -18.25 56.45
C ASP A 369 -7.04 -16.99 56.90
N SER A 370 -6.66 -16.45 58.08
CA SER A 370 -7.21 -15.18 58.58
C SER A 370 -6.66 -14.01 57.76
N LEU A 371 -7.56 -13.14 57.29
CA LEU A 371 -7.16 -11.96 56.51
C LEU A 371 -6.20 -11.06 57.33
N SER A 372 -6.47 -10.87 58.62
CA SER A 372 -5.67 -10.02 59.51
C SER A 372 -4.24 -10.50 59.67
N ASP A 373 -3.99 -11.83 59.65
CA ASP A 373 -2.66 -12.39 59.79
C ASP A 373 -1.88 -12.34 58.49
N VAL A 374 -2.53 -12.59 57.37
CA VAL A 374 -1.92 -12.52 56.06
C VAL A 374 -1.53 -11.08 55.68
N LEU A 375 -2.31 -10.08 56.07
CA LEU A 375 -2.01 -8.66 55.83
C LEU A 375 -0.74 -8.15 56.50
N LYS A 376 -0.21 -8.83 57.48
CA LYS A 376 1.07 -8.49 58.16
C LYS A 376 2.28 -8.87 57.31
N ASP A 377 2.11 -9.84 56.40
CA ASP A 377 3.18 -10.52 55.67
C ASP A 377 3.16 -10.31 54.15
N ILE A 378 2.20 -9.53 53.60
CA ILE A 378 2.06 -9.30 52.18
C ILE A 378 2.13 -7.82 51.84
N GLU A 379 2.57 -7.52 50.58
CA GLU A 379 2.62 -6.16 50.08
C GLU A 379 1.23 -5.69 49.59
N VAL A 380 0.89 -4.46 49.92
CA VAL A 380 -0.47 -3.89 49.76
C VAL A 380 -0.80 -3.53 48.29
N ASN A 381 0.12 -3.72 47.36
CA ASN A 381 -0.03 -3.24 45.97
C ASN A 381 -0.24 -4.34 44.93
N TYR A 382 -0.37 -5.61 45.34
CA TYR A 382 -0.47 -6.75 44.42
C TYR A 382 -1.78 -7.52 44.59
N VAL A 383 -2.09 -8.36 43.58
CA VAL A 383 -3.10 -9.41 43.67
C VAL A 383 -2.42 -10.72 44.08
N TYR A 384 -3.11 -11.55 44.87
CA TYR A 384 -2.56 -12.82 45.33
C TYR A 384 -3.47 -13.99 44.97
N PRO A 385 -2.94 -15.09 44.43
CA PRO A 385 -3.73 -16.27 44.09
C PRO A 385 -4.20 -16.99 45.34
N VAL A 386 -5.47 -17.34 45.36
CA VAL A 386 -6.14 -18.03 46.51
C VAL A 386 -6.49 -19.44 46.11
N TYR A 387 -6.09 -20.38 46.95
CA TYR A 387 -6.36 -21.81 46.79
C TYR A 387 -7.14 -22.36 47.98
N ASP A 388 -8.09 -23.25 47.66
CA ASP A 388 -8.83 -24.06 48.61
C ASP A 388 -8.52 -25.52 48.34
N GLN A 389 -8.00 -26.24 49.34
CA GLN A 389 -7.60 -27.67 49.22
C GLN A 389 -6.77 -27.99 47.95
N GLY A 390 -5.86 -27.11 47.59
CA GLY A 390 -5.04 -27.26 46.39
C GLY A 390 -5.67 -26.88 45.04
N ARG A 391 -6.94 -26.43 45.08
CA ARG A 391 -7.65 -25.93 43.90
C ARG A 391 -7.67 -24.40 43.88
N TYR A 392 -7.28 -23.78 42.74
CA TYR A 392 -7.44 -22.34 42.58
C TYR A 392 -8.91 -21.93 42.57
N ILE A 393 -9.30 -20.97 43.44
CA ILE A 393 -10.67 -20.47 43.58
C ILE A 393 -10.85 -19.03 43.15
N GLY A 394 -9.77 -18.25 43.07
CA GLY A 394 -9.79 -16.85 42.68
C GLY A 394 -8.56 -16.10 43.17
N LEU A 395 -8.63 -14.79 43.22
CA LEU A 395 -7.55 -13.94 43.71
C LEU A 395 -8.04 -12.98 44.81
N LEU A 396 -7.14 -12.64 45.71
CA LEU A 396 -7.32 -11.57 46.68
C LEU A 396 -6.84 -10.27 46.03
N ASP A 397 -7.76 -9.35 45.77
CA ASP A 397 -7.45 -8.00 45.24
C ASP A 397 -7.33 -7.04 46.43
N MET A 398 -6.10 -6.52 46.60
CA MET A 398 -5.81 -5.60 47.69
C MET A 398 -6.56 -4.26 47.60
N SER A 399 -7.07 -3.89 46.42
CA SER A 399 -7.92 -2.70 46.26
C SER A 399 -9.27 -2.89 46.93
N VAL A 400 -9.83 -4.11 46.87
CA VAL A 400 -11.08 -4.50 47.56
C VAL A 400 -10.86 -4.54 49.05
N VAL A 401 -9.75 -5.12 49.51
CA VAL A 401 -9.38 -5.20 50.92
C VAL A 401 -9.21 -3.81 51.53
N LYS A 402 -8.50 -2.89 50.82
CA LYS A 402 -8.35 -1.48 51.25
C LYS A 402 -9.72 -0.79 51.45
N THR A 403 -10.61 -1.01 50.50
CA THR A 403 -11.96 -0.42 50.59
C THR A 403 -12.74 -0.95 51.78
N ALA A 404 -12.66 -2.25 52.03
CA ALA A 404 -13.27 -2.89 53.22
C ALA A 404 -12.65 -2.39 54.51
N TYR A 405 -11.32 -2.22 54.56
CA TYR A 405 -10.60 -1.69 55.71
C TYR A 405 -11.04 -0.26 56.10
N ILE A 406 -11.23 0.59 55.10
CA ILE A 406 -11.70 1.98 55.36
C ILE A 406 -13.17 2.02 55.80
N SER A 407 -13.99 1.13 55.26
CA SER A 407 -15.45 1.13 55.53
C SER A 407 -15.80 0.46 56.85
N THR A 408 -15.11 -0.61 57.25
CA THR A 408 -15.42 -1.42 58.43
C THR A 408 -14.16 -2.06 59.04
N PRO A 409 -13.33 -1.28 59.77
CA PRO A 409 -12.04 -1.77 60.30
C PRO A 409 -12.16 -2.95 61.25
N ASP A 410 -13.19 -2.97 62.11
CA ASP A 410 -13.41 -4.00 63.13
C ASP A 410 -13.77 -5.38 62.53
N LEU A 411 -14.32 -5.41 61.32
CA LEU A 411 -14.70 -6.66 60.64
C LEU A 411 -13.52 -7.46 60.11
N ILE A 412 -12.43 -6.82 59.79
CA ILE A 412 -11.24 -7.46 59.16
C ILE A 412 -10.61 -8.53 60.05
N GLN A 413 -10.70 -8.37 61.37
CA GLN A 413 -10.19 -9.36 62.33
C GLN A 413 -10.95 -10.69 62.31
N HIS A 414 -12.14 -10.72 61.71
CA HIS A 414 -13.02 -11.87 61.65
C HIS A 414 -13.18 -12.44 60.24
N LEU A 415 -12.60 -11.82 59.21
CA LEU A 415 -12.71 -12.27 57.82
C LEU A 415 -11.64 -13.31 57.49
N LEU A 416 -12.05 -14.33 56.73
CA LEU A 416 -11.15 -15.27 56.08
C LEU A 416 -10.77 -14.75 54.68
N ILE A 417 -9.69 -15.27 54.14
CA ILE A 417 -9.28 -14.95 52.75
C ILE A 417 -10.39 -15.31 51.77
N SER A 418 -11.11 -16.40 51.97
CA SER A 418 -12.25 -16.80 51.15
C SER A 418 -13.35 -15.73 51.02
N ASP A 419 -13.59 -14.96 52.11
CA ASP A 419 -14.64 -13.93 52.12
C ASP A 419 -14.31 -12.73 51.26
N CYS A 420 -13.01 -12.50 51.01
CA CYS A 420 -12.50 -11.38 50.19
C CYS A 420 -11.99 -11.83 48.81
N THR A 421 -12.13 -13.11 48.48
CA THR A 421 -11.65 -13.68 47.22
C THR A 421 -12.60 -13.30 46.07
N VAL A 422 -12.02 -12.69 45.04
CA VAL A 422 -12.71 -12.37 43.80
C VAL A 422 -12.51 -13.50 42.80
N LYS A 423 -13.61 -14.00 42.21
CA LYS A 423 -13.54 -15.03 41.17
C LYS A 423 -12.97 -14.45 39.88
N ALA A 424 -11.77 -14.82 39.55
CA ALA A 424 -11.11 -14.44 38.31
C ALA A 424 -10.33 -15.63 37.73
N PRO A 425 -10.26 -15.77 36.44
CA PRO A 425 -9.39 -16.79 35.83
C PRO A 425 -7.92 -16.41 35.98
N MET A 426 -7.03 -17.41 36.06
CA MET A 426 -5.61 -17.25 35.99
C MET A 426 -5.20 -17.30 34.52
N LEU A 427 -4.35 -16.37 34.08
CA LEU A 427 -3.80 -16.37 32.73
C LEU A 427 -2.67 -17.40 32.60
N THR A 428 -2.42 -17.88 31.39
CA THR A 428 -1.23 -18.65 31.06
C THR A 428 -0.26 -17.77 30.28
N ASP A 429 1.04 -18.04 30.41
CA ASP A 429 2.10 -17.34 29.68
C ASP A 429 1.90 -17.40 28.15
N SER A 430 1.31 -18.47 27.64
CA SER A 430 0.98 -18.66 26.21
C SER A 430 -0.29 -17.97 25.73
N THR A 431 -1.04 -17.32 26.65
CA THR A 431 -2.26 -16.57 26.28
C THR A 431 -1.87 -15.32 25.48
N ASP A 432 -2.56 -15.02 24.37
CA ASP A 432 -2.37 -13.78 23.63
C ASP A 432 -2.95 -12.58 24.40
N LEU A 433 -2.36 -11.37 24.20
CA LEU A 433 -2.77 -10.17 24.91
C LEU A 433 -4.20 -9.73 24.57
N HIS A 434 -4.72 -10.04 23.39
CA HIS A 434 -6.09 -9.74 23.02
C HIS A 434 -7.08 -10.55 23.87
N THR A 435 -6.81 -11.83 24.08
CA THR A 435 -7.60 -12.71 24.97
C THR A 435 -7.47 -12.26 26.43
N ALA A 436 -6.26 -11.91 26.87
CA ALA A 436 -6.04 -11.35 28.21
C ALA A 436 -6.87 -10.07 28.43
N LEU A 437 -6.86 -9.15 27.47
CA LEU A 437 -7.64 -7.91 27.56
C LEU A 437 -9.15 -8.17 27.65
N ARG A 438 -9.68 -9.14 26.91
CA ARG A 438 -11.08 -9.56 27.04
C ARG A 438 -11.42 -10.06 28.46
N ILE A 439 -10.50 -10.83 29.07
CA ILE A 439 -10.68 -11.33 30.43
C ILE A 439 -10.68 -10.17 31.41
N PHE A 440 -9.81 -9.19 31.27
CA PHE A 440 -9.82 -7.98 32.10
C PHE A 440 -11.16 -7.23 32.03
N VAL A 441 -11.66 -7.01 30.81
CA VAL A 441 -12.97 -6.32 30.62
C VAL A 441 -14.12 -7.09 31.25
N GLN A 442 -14.09 -8.42 31.17
CA GLN A 442 -15.17 -9.27 31.75
C GLN A 442 -15.09 -9.37 33.26
N SER A 443 -13.90 -9.50 33.84
CA SER A 443 -13.66 -9.66 35.25
C SER A 443 -13.71 -8.36 36.04
N ARG A 444 -13.53 -7.20 35.37
CA ARG A 444 -13.42 -5.85 35.97
C ARG A 444 -12.32 -5.75 37.04
N ILE A 445 -11.27 -6.53 36.88
CA ILE A 445 -10.11 -6.55 37.77
C ILE A 445 -8.98 -5.83 37.05
N SER A 446 -8.16 -5.07 37.76
CA SER A 446 -7.07 -4.28 37.22
C SER A 446 -5.78 -5.09 36.98
N GLU A 447 -5.64 -6.24 37.62
CA GLU A 447 -4.45 -7.08 37.61
C GLU A 447 -4.83 -8.56 37.75
N LEU A 448 -4.18 -9.45 36.99
CA LEU A 448 -4.44 -10.90 36.98
C LEU A 448 -3.16 -11.68 37.20
N CYS A 449 -3.26 -12.80 37.95
CA CYS A 449 -2.13 -13.72 38.13
C CYS A 449 -1.87 -14.53 36.87
N VAL A 450 -0.58 -14.79 36.59
CA VAL A 450 -0.08 -15.55 35.45
C VAL A 450 0.61 -16.82 35.93
N LYS A 451 0.32 -17.94 35.28
CA LYS A 451 0.98 -19.22 35.50
C LYS A 451 1.78 -19.67 34.27
N ASN A 452 2.86 -20.40 34.49
CA ASN A 452 3.61 -21.06 33.43
C ASN A 452 2.93 -22.39 32.99
N ALA A 453 3.52 -23.07 31.99
CA ALA A 453 3.05 -24.35 31.50
C ALA A 453 3.05 -25.48 32.56
N ASN A 454 3.87 -25.32 33.63
CA ASN A 454 3.95 -26.29 34.75
C ASN A 454 2.86 -26.03 35.81
N GLY A 455 2.09 -24.96 35.67
CA GLY A 455 1.05 -24.56 36.64
C GLY A 455 1.54 -23.71 37.80
N GLU A 456 2.82 -23.29 37.81
CA GLU A 456 3.40 -22.42 38.83
C GLU A 456 3.07 -20.96 38.54
N VAL A 457 2.75 -20.19 39.56
CA VAL A 457 2.49 -18.76 39.42
C VAL A 457 3.81 -18.03 39.21
N VAL A 458 3.94 -17.31 38.09
CA VAL A 458 5.19 -16.65 37.68
C VAL A 458 5.15 -15.12 37.84
N GLY A 459 3.97 -14.54 38.08
CA GLY A 459 3.86 -13.11 38.23
C GLY A 459 2.45 -12.60 37.98
N THR A 460 2.35 -11.32 37.71
CA THR A 460 1.10 -10.64 37.41
C THR A 460 1.12 -9.92 36.07
N LEU A 461 -0.05 -9.68 35.50
CA LEU A 461 -0.26 -8.85 34.34
C LEU A 461 -1.26 -7.76 34.70
N SER A 462 -0.88 -6.51 34.48
CA SER A 462 -1.75 -5.33 34.66
C SER A 462 -2.21 -4.76 33.32
N HIS A 463 -3.30 -3.98 33.32
CA HIS A 463 -3.72 -3.20 32.15
C HIS A 463 -2.59 -2.30 31.63
N ASP A 464 -1.87 -1.65 32.56
CA ASP A 464 -0.81 -0.71 32.22
C ASP A 464 0.37 -1.40 31.52
N ALA A 465 0.68 -2.65 31.93
CA ALA A 465 1.71 -3.45 31.26
C ALA A 465 1.34 -3.78 29.81
N ILE A 466 0.07 -4.08 29.53
CA ILE A 466 -0.43 -4.32 28.18
C ILE A 466 -0.30 -3.04 27.33
N PHE A 467 -0.71 -1.88 27.86
CA PHE A 467 -0.59 -0.62 27.14
C PHE A 467 0.86 -0.21 26.87
N LYS A 468 1.76 -0.39 27.83
CA LYS A 468 3.19 -0.14 27.66
C LYS A 468 3.82 -1.05 26.61
N ALA A 469 3.45 -2.34 26.59
CA ALA A 469 3.93 -3.29 25.60
C ALA A 469 3.41 -2.92 24.20
N TYR A 470 2.15 -2.60 24.09
CA TYR A 470 1.54 -2.11 22.86
C TYR A 470 2.26 -0.86 22.31
N ASP A 471 2.43 0.16 23.16
CA ASP A 471 3.10 1.42 22.76
C ASP A 471 4.56 1.19 22.33
N ARG A 472 5.26 0.29 23.01
CA ARG A 472 6.64 -0.09 22.66
C ARG A 472 6.71 -0.75 21.28
N ILE A 473 5.80 -1.67 20.97
CA ILE A 473 5.82 -2.42 19.69
C ILE A 473 5.38 -1.51 18.52
N VAL A 474 4.37 -0.67 18.74
CA VAL A 474 3.83 0.22 17.68
C VAL A 474 4.79 1.38 17.38
N ASN A 475 5.52 1.89 18.37
CA ASN A 475 6.43 3.03 18.19
C ASN A 475 7.88 2.63 17.87
N GLN A 476 8.25 1.34 17.93
CA GLN A 476 9.57 0.84 17.51
C GLN A 476 9.61 0.36 16.06
N ASN A 477 8.47 0.28 15.38
CA ASN A 477 8.32 0.01 13.96
C ASN A 477 7.84 1.27 13.20
#